data_0a41ff89564fcee83d452e5705e5acb3
#
_entry.id   0a41ff89564fcee83d452e5705e5acb3
#
_cell.length_a   1.000
_cell.length_b   1.000
_cell.length_c   1.000
_cell.angle_alpha   90.00
_cell.angle_beta   90.00
_cell.angle_gamma   90.00
#
_symmetry.space_group_name_H-M   'P 1'
#
loop_
_entity.id
_entity.type
_entity.pdbx_description
1 polymer ?
#
loop_
_entity_poly.entity_id
_entity_poly.type
_entity_poly.pdbx_seq_one_letter_code
_entity_poly.pdbx_strand_id
1 'polypeptide(L)'
;LVTKLILTLLITIPAIIAADYNGPCSGGGGACINVNSVSCDTKTVAGKCPGAANIKCCVAKSRPSWYINQNEHTSTICRIGGEAKSVATSGCGVASLSMAISAAKKTAVSPETLFKEGYQNGHYNGNGFSHEGISFLGKKHGVKVSWTDNVSSVYNALSSGKGVIFNVGPDGKYHFTKNGHYIFLFGAKTQNGVKKVYVLDPNGRNNYINVLFPLNKSDGGIEVAKRGFG
;
A
#
# COMPACT_ATOMS: atom_id res chain seq x y z
N LEU A 1 52.30 30.64 -34.85
CA LEU A 1 51.36 29.51 -34.82
C LEU A 1 50.68 29.50 -33.45
N VAL A 2 49.42 29.94 -33.38
CA VAL A 2 48.60 29.89 -32.14
C VAL A 2 47.75 28.64 -32.21
N THR A 3 48.07 27.64 -31.40
CA THR A 3 47.33 26.40 -31.29
C THR A 3 46.02 26.67 -30.49
N LYS A 4 44.86 26.67 -31.13
CA LYS A 4 43.55 26.74 -30.50
C LYS A 4 43.29 25.44 -29.73
N LEU A 5 43.36 25.51 -28.40
CA LEU A 5 42.91 24.42 -27.50
C LEU A 5 41.37 24.40 -27.49
N ILE A 6 40.76 23.40 -28.11
CA ILE A 6 39.30 23.17 -28.07
C ILE A 6 39.04 22.41 -26.77
N LEU A 7 38.56 23.10 -25.76
CA LEU A 7 38.08 22.48 -24.50
C LEU A 7 36.68 21.89 -24.75
N THR A 8 36.62 20.56 -24.97
CA THR A 8 35.33 19.85 -25.09
C THR A 8 34.77 19.65 -23.67
N LEU A 9 33.81 20.47 -23.29
CA LEU A 9 33.09 20.32 -22.02
C LEU A 9 32.14 19.10 -22.12
N LEU A 10 32.56 17.95 -21.60
CA LEU A 10 31.70 16.78 -21.40
C LEU A 10 30.76 17.09 -20.24
N ILE A 11 29.57 17.59 -20.56
CA ILE A 11 28.46 17.68 -19.60
C ILE A 11 27.96 16.24 -19.39
N THR A 12 28.36 15.60 -18.30
CA THR A 12 27.69 14.41 -17.81
C THR A 12 26.29 14.84 -17.34
N ILE A 13 25.30 14.62 -18.19
CA ILE A 13 23.90 14.72 -17.76
C ILE A 13 23.74 13.61 -16.70
N PRO A 14 23.43 13.94 -15.41
CA PRO A 14 23.13 12.89 -14.44
C PRO A 14 21.98 12.09 -15.04
N ALA A 15 22.14 10.78 -15.14
CA ALA A 15 21.06 9.89 -15.47
C ALA A 15 19.95 10.19 -14.45
N ILE A 16 18.88 10.82 -14.89
CA ILE A 16 17.67 10.95 -14.11
C ILE A 16 17.25 9.51 -13.89
N ILE A 17 17.51 8.99 -12.67
CA ILE A 17 16.94 7.73 -12.22
C ILE A 17 15.45 8.00 -12.30
N ALA A 18 14.81 7.49 -13.36
CA ALA A 18 13.38 7.60 -13.53
C ALA A 18 12.76 6.95 -12.30
N ALA A 19 12.19 7.76 -11.42
CA ALA A 19 11.44 7.27 -10.27
C ALA A 19 10.41 6.28 -10.80
N ASP A 20 10.33 5.10 -10.19
CA ASP A 20 9.30 4.13 -10.53
C ASP A 20 7.93 4.82 -10.38
N TYR A 21 7.30 5.11 -11.51
CA TYR A 21 6.02 5.81 -11.50
C TYR A 21 4.91 4.82 -11.15
N ASN A 22 4.10 5.17 -10.16
CA ASN A 22 3.05 4.32 -9.61
C ASN A 22 1.70 5.04 -9.41
N GLY A 23 1.50 6.14 -10.12
CA GLY A 23 0.23 6.86 -10.13
C GLY A 23 -0.87 6.14 -10.94
N PRO A 24 -2.05 6.75 -11.06
CA PRO A 24 -3.12 6.23 -11.89
C PRO A 24 -2.76 6.24 -13.38
N CYS A 25 -3.30 5.28 -14.12
CA CYS A 25 -3.20 5.30 -15.59
C CYS A 25 -3.93 6.52 -16.17
N SER A 26 -3.43 7.08 -17.25
CA SER A 26 -4.13 8.12 -18.03
C SER A 26 -5.51 7.60 -18.49
N GLY A 27 -6.56 8.32 -18.14
CA GLY A 27 -7.96 7.90 -18.34
C GLY A 27 -8.50 6.97 -17.27
N GLY A 28 -7.77 6.74 -16.18
CA GLY A 28 -8.20 5.89 -15.06
C GLY A 28 -8.08 4.39 -15.38
N GLY A 29 -8.76 3.58 -14.57
CA GLY A 29 -8.90 2.13 -14.83
C GLY A 29 -7.69 1.25 -14.51
N GLY A 30 -6.71 1.76 -13.76
CA GLY A 30 -5.56 0.96 -13.36
C GLY A 30 -4.44 1.77 -12.71
N ALA A 31 -3.31 1.12 -12.47
CA ALA A 31 -2.12 1.72 -11.90
C ALA A 31 -0.93 1.61 -12.86
N CYS A 32 -0.13 2.67 -12.90
CA CYS A 32 1.15 2.65 -13.61
C CYS A 32 2.18 1.89 -12.77
N ILE A 33 2.78 0.88 -13.35
CA ILE A 33 3.74 0.01 -12.68
C ILE A 33 5.00 -0.15 -13.51
N ASN A 34 6.12 -0.34 -12.84
CA ASN A 34 7.34 -0.83 -13.47
C ASN A 34 7.25 -2.36 -13.63
N VAL A 35 7.05 -2.84 -14.86
CA VAL A 35 6.89 -4.28 -15.14
C VAL A 35 8.14 -5.12 -14.87
N ASN A 36 9.30 -4.48 -14.69
CA ASN A 36 10.53 -5.18 -14.29
C ASN A 36 10.57 -5.46 -12.77
N SER A 37 9.79 -4.71 -11.98
CA SER A 37 9.80 -4.80 -10.51
C SER A 37 8.58 -5.52 -9.98
N VAL A 38 7.40 -5.29 -10.58
CA VAL A 38 6.14 -5.90 -10.14
C VAL A 38 5.39 -6.48 -11.34
N SER A 39 4.44 -7.36 -11.06
CA SER A 39 3.65 -8.01 -12.12
C SER A 39 2.22 -7.49 -12.14
N CYS A 40 1.60 -7.55 -13.30
CA CYS A 40 0.17 -7.33 -13.48
C CYS A 40 -0.52 -8.69 -13.66
N ASP A 41 -1.56 -8.96 -12.89
CA ASP A 41 -2.32 -10.23 -12.97
C ASP A 41 -3.45 -10.18 -14.02
N THR A 42 -3.60 -9.04 -14.68
CA THR A 42 -4.52 -8.88 -15.82
C THR A 42 -3.73 -8.63 -17.10
N LYS A 43 -3.86 -7.44 -17.68
CA LYS A 43 -3.09 -7.02 -18.84
C LYS A 43 -2.39 -5.70 -18.58
N THR A 44 -1.25 -5.52 -19.20
CA THR A 44 -0.57 -4.22 -19.24
C THR A 44 -0.84 -3.51 -20.56
N VAL A 45 -0.98 -2.17 -20.51
CA VAL A 45 -1.17 -1.32 -21.67
C VAL A 45 -0.06 -0.26 -21.69
N ALA A 46 0.63 -0.17 -22.81
CA ALA A 46 1.63 0.87 -23.06
C ALA A 46 0.97 2.23 -23.38
N GLY A 47 1.71 3.32 -23.21
CA GLY A 47 1.25 4.68 -23.59
C GLY A 47 0.17 5.27 -22.67
N LYS A 48 -0.20 4.59 -21.58
CA LYS A 48 -1.15 5.08 -20.57
C LYS A 48 -0.47 5.59 -19.31
N CYS A 49 0.85 5.54 -19.26
CA CYS A 49 1.68 5.98 -18.15
C CYS A 49 2.81 6.85 -18.65
N PRO A 50 3.18 7.91 -17.91
CA PRO A 50 4.39 8.67 -18.19
C PRO A 50 5.62 7.86 -17.83
N GLY A 51 6.78 8.20 -18.43
CA GLY A 51 8.06 7.58 -18.08
C GLY A 51 8.60 6.62 -19.15
N ALA A 52 9.49 5.73 -18.71
CA ALA A 52 10.20 4.80 -19.60
C ALA A 52 9.28 3.67 -20.13
N ALA A 53 9.72 2.96 -21.17
CA ALA A 53 8.93 1.91 -21.84
C ALA A 53 8.53 0.72 -20.92
N ASN A 54 9.25 0.52 -19.82
CA ASN A 54 8.94 -0.46 -18.79
C ASN A 54 7.87 0.02 -17.81
N ILE A 55 7.45 1.29 -17.85
CA ILE A 55 6.33 1.80 -17.08
C ILE A 55 5.05 1.59 -17.89
N LYS A 56 4.20 0.70 -17.45
CA LYS A 56 2.96 0.30 -18.14
C LYS A 56 1.76 0.39 -17.22
N CYS A 57 0.60 0.63 -17.80
CA CYS A 57 -0.66 0.57 -17.08
C CYS A 57 -1.04 -0.88 -16.81
N CYS A 58 -1.12 -1.28 -15.55
CA CYS A 58 -1.80 -2.51 -15.13
C CYS A 58 -3.29 -2.24 -15.01
N VAL A 59 -4.09 -2.85 -15.87
CA VAL A 59 -5.54 -2.63 -15.91
C VAL A 59 -6.19 -3.23 -14.68
N ALA A 60 -6.89 -2.40 -13.92
CA ALA A 60 -7.59 -2.84 -12.71
C ALA A 60 -8.90 -3.58 -13.06
N LYS A 61 -9.23 -4.59 -12.25
CA LYS A 61 -10.59 -5.09 -12.09
C LYS A 61 -11.38 -4.18 -11.15
N SER A 62 -12.68 -4.43 -11.01
CA SER A 62 -13.48 -3.77 -9.99
C SER A 62 -12.92 -4.05 -8.60
N ARG A 63 -12.85 -3.04 -7.76
CA ARG A 63 -12.57 -3.22 -6.34
C ARG A 63 -13.73 -3.97 -5.69
N PRO A 64 -13.48 -4.80 -4.66
CA PRO A 64 -14.57 -5.45 -3.94
C PRO A 64 -15.47 -4.40 -3.29
N SER A 65 -16.75 -4.71 -3.10
CA SER A 65 -17.75 -3.80 -2.50
C SER A 65 -17.39 -3.35 -1.07
N TRP A 66 -16.54 -4.12 -0.39
CA TRP A 66 -16.04 -3.80 0.95
C TRP A 66 -14.70 -3.04 0.94
N TYR A 67 -14.21 -2.60 -0.22
CA TYR A 67 -13.03 -1.74 -0.29
C TYR A 67 -13.31 -0.38 0.36
N ILE A 68 -12.35 0.10 1.13
CA ILE A 68 -12.39 1.41 1.78
C ILE A 68 -11.35 2.33 1.16
N ASN A 69 -11.81 3.45 0.60
CA ASN A 69 -10.96 4.56 0.23
C ASN A 69 -10.91 5.56 1.39
N GLN A 70 -9.84 5.57 2.17
CA GLN A 70 -9.73 6.44 3.34
C GLN A 70 -9.93 7.92 3.01
N ASN A 71 -9.58 8.35 1.77
CA ASN A 71 -9.67 9.76 1.38
C ASN A 71 -11.11 10.27 1.24
N GLU A 72 -12.10 9.37 1.18
CA GLU A 72 -13.53 9.72 1.13
C GLU A 72 -14.13 9.93 2.53
N HIS A 73 -13.41 9.54 3.59
CA HIS A 73 -13.85 9.58 4.99
C HIS A 73 -13.28 10.82 5.69
N THR A 74 -13.76 12.00 5.32
CA THR A 74 -13.22 13.30 5.73
C THR A 74 -13.81 13.88 7.01
N SER A 75 -14.87 13.29 7.55
CA SER A 75 -15.54 13.76 8.76
C SER A 75 -14.58 13.78 9.95
N THR A 76 -14.51 14.92 10.65
CA THR A 76 -13.68 15.09 11.85
C THR A 76 -14.17 14.16 12.96
N ILE A 77 -13.27 13.32 13.49
CA ILE A 77 -13.57 12.40 14.60
C ILE A 77 -13.06 12.96 15.93
N CYS A 78 -11.87 13.56 15.94
CA CYS A 78 -11.28 14.19 17.11
C CYS A 78 -10.40 15.37 16.71
N ARG A 79 -9.92 16.10 17.73
CA ARG A 79 -8.91 17.17 17.56
C ARG A 79 -7.72 16.89 18.46
N ILE A 80 -6.51 17.05 17.93
CA ILE A 80 -5.26 16.90 18.67
C ILE A 80 -4.38 18.09 18.33
N GLY A 81 -3.94 18.84 19.34
CA GLY A 81 -3.18 20.07 19.14
C GLY A 81 -3.94 21.12 18.30
N GLY A 82 -5.28 21.13 18.35
CA GLY A 82 -6.13 22.00 17.53
C GLY A 82 -6.45 21.46 16.12
N GLU A 83 -5.70 20.49 15.61
CA GLU A 83 -5.90 19.90 14.28
C GLU A 83 -7.04 18.90 14.25
N ALA A 84 -7.92 19.02 13.26
CA ALA A 84 -8.97 18.05 12.99
C ALA A 84 -8.37 16.74 12.45
N LYS A 85 -8.76 15.63 13.06
CA LYS A 85 -8.33 14.29 12.63
C LYS A 85 -9.52 13.48 12.14
N SER A 86 -9.31 12.80 11.03
CA SER A 86 -10.30 11.97 10.34
C SER A 86 -9.63 10.69 9.81
N VAL A 87 -10.42 9.77 9.29
CA VAL A 87 -9.86 8.60 8.59
C VAL A 87 -9.01 9.05 7.39
N ALA A 88 -9.45 10.07 6.65
CA ALA A 88 -8.72 10.59 5.50
C ALA A 88 -7.31 11.09 5.86
N THR A 89 -7.13 11.70 7.03
CA THR A 89 -5.85 12.30 7.42
C THR A 89 -4.85 11.32 8.03
N SER A 90 -5.33 10.31 8.78
CA SER A 90 -4.45 9.42 9.56
C SER A 90 -5.06 8.04 9.89
N GLY A 91 -6.07 7.63 9.12
CA GLY A 91 -6.84 6.42 9.39
C GLY A 91 -6.50 5.20 8.55
N CYS A 92 -5.33 5.15 7.89
CA CYS A 92 -4.97 4.01 7.04
C CYS A 92 -5.06 2.65 7.78
N GLY A 93 -4.69 2.61 9.06
CA GLY A 93 -4.77 1.40 9.89
C GLY A 93 -6.20 0.92 10.10
N VAL A 94 -7.11 1.83 10.48
CA VAL A 94 -8.52 1.46 10.69
C VAL A 94 -9.27 1.23 9.37
N ALA A 95 -8.88 1.89 8.28
CA ALA A 95 -9.42 1.60 6.95
C ALA A 95 -9.01 0.18 6.48
N SER A 96 -7.73 -0.19 6.67
CA SER A 96 -7.25 -1.54 6.40
C SER A 96 -7.92 -2.59 7.29
N LEU A 97 -8.14 -2.28 8.57
CA LEU A 97 -8.85 -3.16 9.50
C LEU A 97 -10.34 -3.32 9.12
N SER A 98 -11.00 -2.24 8.71
CA SER A 98 -12.38 -2.28 8.21
C SER A 98 -12.51 -3.24 7.02
N MET A 99 -11.60 -3.15 6.05
CA MET A 99 -11.54 -4.08 4.92
C MET A 99 -11.33 -5.52 5.39
N ALA A 100 -10.40 -5.75 6.32
CA ALA A 100 -10.11 -7.09 6.86
C ALA A 100 -11.31 -7.70 7.59
N ILE A 101 -12.00 -6.92 8.43
CA ILE A 101 -13.22 -7.37 9.14
C ILE A 101 -14.33 -7.69 8.13
N SER A 102 -14.55 -6.81 7.15
CA SER A 102 -15.60 -6.98 6.14
C SER A 102 -15.36 -8.23 5.28
N ALA A 103 -14.09 -8.45 4.88
CA ALA A 103 -13.73 -9.65 4.14
C ALA A 103 -13.94 -10.94 4.95
N ALA A 104 -13.57 -10.94 6.24
CA ALA A 104 -13.64 -12.11 7.11
C ALA A 104 -15.08 -12.43 7.55
N LYS A 105 -15.87 -11.42 7.89
CA LYS A 105 -17.18 -11.60 8.56
C LYS A 105 -18.38 -11.36 7.64
N LYS A 106 -18.17 -10.89 6.43
CA LYS A 106 -19.24 -10.46 5.50
C LYS A 106 -20.14 -9.35 6.09
N THR A 107 -19.65 -8.65 7.10
CA THR A 107 -20.34 -7.55 7.79
C THR A 107 -19.46 -6.32 7.77
N ALA A 108 -19.97 -5.23 7.22
CA ALA A 108 -19.24 -3.97 7.17
C ALA A 108 -19.13 -3.33 8.57
N VAL A 109 -17.95 -2.84 8.89
CA VAL A 109 -17.73 -1.96 10.04
C VAL A 109 -17.09 -0.68 9.51
N SER A 110 -17.69 0.48 9.83
CA SER A 110 -17.17 1.73 9.27
C SER A 110 -15.79 2.07 9.87
N PRO A 111 -14.88 2.60 9.08
CA PRO A 111 -13.56 3.00 9.59
C PRO A 111 -13.65 4.15 10.59
N GLU A 112 -14.70 5.01 10.51
CA GLU A 112 -14.96 6.06 11.51
C GLU A 112 -15.31 5.46 12.88
N THR A 113 -16.13 4.41 12.91
CA THR A 113 -16.44 3.69 14.15
C THR A 113 -15.18 3.14 14.79
N LEU A 114 -14.35 2.46 14.00
CA LEU A 114 -13.06 1.93 14.47
C LEU A 114 -12.12 3.05 14.94
N PHE A 115 -12.08 4.17 14.21
CA PHE A 115 -11.26 5.32 14.60
C PHE A 115 -11.70 5.88 15.95
N LYS A 116 -13.01 6.16 16.09
CA LYS A 116 -13.59 6.69 17.33
C LYS A 116 -13.32 5.77 18.53
N GLU A 117 -13.54 4.47 18.35
CA GLU A 117 -13.29 3.48 19.39
C GLU A 117 -11.80 3.43 19.78
N GLY A 118 -10.91 3.38 18.81
CA GLY A 118 -9.48 3.36 19.07
C GLY A 118 -8.96 4.63 19.72
N TYR A 119 -9.48 5.80 19.32
CA TYR A 119 -9.16 7.07 19.99
C TYR A 119 -9.63 7.10 21.44
N GLN A 120 -10.87 6.69 21.70
CA GLN A 120 -11.46 6.65 23.05
C GLN A 120 -10.71 5.68 23.99
N ASN A 121 -10.04 4.68 23.46
CA ASN A 121 -9.26 3.71 24.23
C ASN A 121 -7.75 4.00 24.24
N GLY A 122 -7.32 5.19 23.80
CA GLY A 122 -5.93 5.63 23.88
C GLY A 122 -4.98 4.98 22.85
N HIS A 123 -5.51 4.38 21.80
CA HIS A 123 -4.72 3.70 20.76
C HIS A 123 -4.37 4.56 19.55
N TYR A 124 -4.76 5.83 19.58
CA TYR A 124 -4.44 6.80 18.53
C TYR A 124 -3.50 7.90 19.08
N ASN A 125 -2.37 8.12 18.43
CA ASN A 125 -1.30 9.01 18.90
C ASN A 125 -1.24 10.38 18.17
N GLY A 126 -2.25 10.70 17.37
CA GLY A 126 -2.27 11.92 16.56
C GLY A 126 -1.76 11.76 15.13
N ASN A 127 -0.92 10.76 14.86
CA ASN A 127 -0.37 10.47 13.53
C ASN A 127 -0.89 9.16 12.93
N GLY A 128 -1.44 8.27 13.77
CA GLY A 128 -1.97 6.97 13.36
C GLY A 128 -2.30 6.09 14.55
N PHE A 129 -2.58 4.83 14.26
CA PHE A 129 -2.90 3.80 15.24
C PHE A 129 -1.67 2.95 15.56
N SER A 130 -1.49 2.66 16.84
CA SER A 130 -0.48 1.69 17.25
C SER A 130 -0.86 0.28 16.79
N HIS A 131 0.14 -0.58 16.75
CA HIS A 131 -0.07 -2.00 16.44
C HIS A 131 -1.00 -2.68 17.44
N GLU A 132 -0.82 -2.38 18.72
CA GLU A 132 -1.68 -2.86 19.79
C GLU A 132 -3.11 -2.38 19.59
N GLY A 133 -3.30 -1.15 19.13
CA GLY A 133 -4.60 -0.57 18.82
C GLY A 133 -5.33 -1.30 17.69
N ILE A 134 -4.63 -1.61 16.61
CA ILE A 134 -5.21 -2.42 15.51
C ILE A 134 -5.61 -3.81 16.03
N SER A 135 -4.75 -4.44 16.85
CA SER A 135 -5.07 -5.73 17.48
C SER A 135 -6.25 -5.67 18.44
N PHE A 136 -6.30 -4.64 19.29
CA PHE A 136 -7.41 -4.40 20.20
C PHE A 136 -8.73 -4.28 19.45
N LEU A 137 -8.78 -3.42 18.43
CA LEU A 137 -9.97 -3.20 17.62
C LEU A 137 -10.39 -4.47 16.87
N GLY A 138 -9.43 -5.18 16.27
CA GLY A 138 -9.71 -6.43 15.59
C GLY A 138 -10.36 -7.46 16.51
N LYS A 139 -9.81 -7.68 17.70
CA LYS A 139 -10.37 -8.59 18.71
C LYS A 139 -11.74 -8.15 19.18
N LYS A 140 -11.94 -6.86 19.45
CA LYS A 140 -13.24 -6.29 19.86
C LYS A 140 -14.32 -6.54 18.81
N HIS A 141 -13.96 -6.49 17.52
CA HIS A 141 -14.86 -6.78 16.41
C HIS A 141 -14.86 -8.25 15.98
N GLY A 142 -14.34 -9.15 16.82
CA GLY A 142 -14.45 -10.59 16.66
C GLY A 142 -13.58 -11.18 15.54
N VAL A 143 -12.48 -10.51 15.21
CA VAL A 143 -11.43 -11.05 14.31
C VAL A 143 -10.27 -11.56 15.18
N LYS A 144 -9.83 -12.79 14.90
CA LYS A 144 -8.65 -13.34 15.56
C LYS A 144 -7.41 -12.69 14.96
N VAL A 145 -6.67 -11.95 15.78
CA VAL A 145 -5.45 -11.25 15.38
C VAL A 145 -4.24 -11.93 15.98
N SER A 146 -3.24 -12.20 15.16
CA SER A 146 -1.91 -12.66 15.56
C SER A 146 -0.83 -11.82 14.87
N TRP A 147 0.35 -11.76 15.46
CA TRP A 147 1.47 -10.97 14.96
C TRP A 147 2.50 -11.86 14.29
N THR A 148 3.13 -11.35 13.23
CA THR A 148 4.29 -11.99 12.63
C THR A 148 5.17 -10.94 11.93
N ASP A 149 6.48 -11.12 12.03
CA ASP A 149 7.52 -10.41 11.26
C ASP A 149 8.15 -11.33 10.20
N ASN A 150 7.60 -12.54 10.04
CA ASN A 150 8.15 -13.57 9.17
C ASN A 150 7.41 -13.59 7.83
N VAL A 151 8.15 -13.34 6.75
CA VAL A 151 7.65 -13.35 5.36
C VAL A 151 6.91 -14.65 5.00
N SER A 152 7.45 -15.80 5.43
CA SER A 152 6.82 -17.09 5.14
C SER A 152 5.49 -17.25 5.86
N SER A 153 5.38 -16.75 7.09
CA SER A 153 4.12 -16.73 7.85
C SER A 153 3.08 -15.85 7.20
N VAL A 154 3.46 -14.65 6.70
CA VAL A 154 2.57 -13.78 5.93
C VAL A 154 2.07 -14.50 4.67
N TYR A 155 2.99 -15.10 3.90
CA TYR A 155 2.64 -15.83 2.69
C TYR A 155 1.70 -17.00 2.97
N ASN A 156 1.97 -17.79 4.00
CA ASN A 156 1.15 -18.94 4.39
C ASN A 156 -0.24 -18.49 4.88
N ALA A 157 -0.33 -17.42 5.64
CA ALA A 157 -1.61 -16.85 6.04
C ALA A 157 -2.46 -16.46 4.82
N LEU A 158 -1.88 -15.72 3.89
CA LEU A 158 -2.57 -15.31 2.66
C LEU A 158 -2.95 -16.50 1.77
N SER A 159 -2.07 -17.50 1.63
CA SER A 159 -2.32 -18.72 0.86
C SER A 159 -3.40 -19.60 1.48
N SER A 160 -3.62 -19.49 2.80
CA SER A 160 -4.73 -20.18 3.50
C SER A 160 -6.03 -19.36 3.53
N GLY A 161 -6.12 -18.28 2.76
CA GLY A 161 -7.32 -17.45 2.64
C GLY A 161 -7.51 -16.44 3.77
N LYS A 162 -6.50 -16.20 4.59
CA LYS A 162 -6.53 -15.13 5.60
C LYS A 162 -6.10 -13.81 4.98
N GLY A 163 -6.58 -12.69 5.52
CA GLY A 163 -6.08 -11.35 5.19
C GLY A 163 -4.96 -10.95 6.15
N VAL A 164 -4.09 -10.03 5.70
CA VAL A 164 -3.02 -9.48 6.52
C VAL A 164 -3.03 -7.96 6.44
N ILE A 165 -3.12 -7.28 7.58
CA ILE A 165 -2.89 -5.83 7.66
C ILE A 165 -1.38 -5.63 7.79
N PHE A 166 -0.83 -4.89 6.85
CA PHE A 166 0.61 -4.79 6.69
C PHE A 166 1.07 -3.34 6.83
N ASN A 167 2.07 -3.09 7.68
CA ASN A 167 2.66 -1.78 7.82
C ASN A 167 3.85 -1.65 6.87
N VAL A 168 3.77 -0.68 5.96
CA VAL A 168 4.86 -0.34 5.04
C VAL A 168 5.54 0.94 5.52
N GLY A 169 6.86 0.91 5.54
CA GLY A 169 7.69 2.07 5.81
C GLY A 169 7.84 2.98 4.58
N PRO A 170 8.55 4.09 4.72
CA PRO A 170 8.93 4.93 3.60
C PRO A 170 9.96 4.18 2.75
N ASP A 171 9.48 3.34 1.85
CA ASP A 171 10.32 2.80 0.80
C ASP A 171 10.22 3.68 -0.44
N GLY A 172 11.29 4.13 -0.97
CA GLY A 172 11.28 4.94 -2.19
C GLY A 172 10.85 4.18 -3.44
N LYS A 173 10.56 2.87 -3.37
CA LYS A 173 10.45 2.02 -4.55
C LYS A 173 9.02 1.76 -5.01
N TYR A 174 8.07 1.60 -4.10
CA TYR A 174 6.66 1.36 -4.44
C TYR A 174 5.74 2.52 -4.09
N HIS A 175 6.25 3.57 -3.46
CA HIS A 175 5.55 4.82 -3.16
C HIS A 175 4.17 4.64 -2.51
N PHE A 176 4.01 3.64 -1.64
CA PHE A 176 2.81 3.56 -0.83
C PHE A 176 2.70 4.80 0.06
N THR A 177 3.84 5.28 0.56
CA THR A 177 3.89 6.42 1.46
C THR A 177 5.30 6.99 1.58
N LYS A 178 5.40 8.27 1.95
CA LYS A 178 6.64 8.92 2.42
C LYS A 178 6.88 8.72 3.92
N ASN A 179 5.84 8.28 4.65
CA ASN A 179 5.83 8.01 6.09
C ASN A 179 5.36 6.57 6.31
N GLY A 180 5.07 6.15 7.54
CA GLY A 180 4.44 4.85 7.79
C GLY A 180 3.02 4.76 7.20
N HIS A 181 2.63 3.59 6.71
CA HIS A 181 1.31 3.37 6.12
C HIS A 181 0.83 1.94 6.33
N TYR A 182 -0.45 1.77 6.57
CA TYR A 182 -1.06 0.44 6.62
C TYR A 182 -1.80 0.14 5.32
N ILE A 183 -1.59 -1.06 4.82
CA ILE A 183 -2.27 -1.61 3.64
C ILE A 183 -2.90 -2.96 4.00
N PHE A 184 -3.86 -3.41 3.21
CA PHE A 184 -4.48 -4.72 3.37
C PHE A 184 -4.01 -5.68 2.28
N LEU A 185 -3.35 -6.77 2.69
CA LEU A 185 -3.00 -7.88 1.81
C LEU A 185 -4.14 -8.90 1.85
N PHE A 186 -4.66 -9.28 0.69
CA PHE A 186 -5.87 -10.12 0.60
C PHE A 186 -5.68 -11.42 -0.16
N GLY A 187 -4.47 -11.71 -0.62
CA GLY A 187 -4.15 -12.95 -1.30
C GLY A 187 -2.68 -13.04 -1.67
N ALA A 188 -2.26 -14.25 -2.02
CA ALA A 188 -0.90 -14.55 -2.44
C ALA A 188 -0.88 -15.46 -3.66
N LYS A 189 0.21 -15.40 -4.43
CA LYS A 189 0.45 -16.22 -5.61
C LYS A 189 1.95 -16.43 -5.79
N THR A 190 2.37 -17.65 -6.12
CA THR A 190 3.73 -17.87 -6.62
C THR A 190 3.73 -17.72 -8.15
N GLN A 191 4.63 -16.91 -8.66
CA GLN A 191 4.82 -16.70 -10.09
C GLN A 191 6.32 -16.74 -10.40
N ASN A 192 6.74 -17.64 -11.30
CA ASN A 192 8.15 -17.85 -11.64
C ASN A 192 9.06 -18.08 -10.42
N GLY A 193 8.60 -18.88 -9.45
CA GLY A 193 9.32 -19.15 -8.20
C GLY A 193 9.30 -18.02 -7.16
N VAL A 194 8.79 -16.84 -7.50
CA VAL A 194 8.72 -15.70 -6.60
C VAL A 194 7.37 -15.65 -5.89
N LYS A 195 7.38 -15.57 -4.57
CA LYS A 195 6.20 -15.32 -3.74
C LYS A 195 5.73 -13.87 -3.93
N LYS A 196 4.48 -13.69 -4.33
CA LYS A 196 3.87 -12.38 -4.58
C LYS A 196 2.55 -12.24 -3.85
N VAL A 197 2.16 -11.00 -3.57
CA VAL A 197 0.93 -10.68 -2.81
C VAL A 197 0.08 -9.67 -3.55
N TYR A 198 -1.23 -9.77 -3.36
CA TYR A 198 -2.22 -8.79 -3.79
C TYR A 198 -2.47 -7.77 -2.69
N VAL A 199 -2.59 -6.50 -3.07
CA VAL A 199 -2.72 -5.37 -2.17
C VAL A 199 -4.01 -4.60 -2.43
N LEU A 200 -4.73 -4.25 -1.37
CA LEU A 200 -5.69 -3.16 -1.35
C LEU A 200 -5.12 -2.03 -0.50
N ASP A 201 -4.78 -0.93 -1.16
CA ASP A 201 -4.30 0.26 -0.50
C ASP A 201 -5.49 1.14 -0.11
N PRO A 202 -5.68 1.50 1.16
CA PRO A 202 -6.73 2.43 1.56
C PRO A 202 -6.53 3.84 0.99
N ASN A 203 -5.32 4.20 0.54
CA ASN A 203 -5.13 5.40 -0.27
C ASN A 203 -5.71 5.17 -1.67
N GLY A 204 -6.89 5.70 -1.93
CA GLY A 204 -7.64 5.47 -3.16
C GLY A 204 -6.95 5.88 -4.45
N ARG A 205 -5.88 6.67 -4.37
CA ARG A 205 -5.03 7.02 -5.53
C ARG A 205 -4.25 5.82 -6.04
N ASN A 206 -3.92 4.87 -5.17
CA ASN A 206 -3.14 3.68 -5.47
C ASN A 206 -4.07 2.51 -5.84
N ASN A 207 -4.46 2.40 -7.11
CA ASN A 207 -5.33 1.32 -7.56
C ASN A 207 -4.55 0.07 -7.94
N TYR A 208 -3.99 -0.62 -6.95
CA TYR A 208 -3.13 -1.79 -7.13
C TYR A 208 -3.84 -3.14 -7.14
N ILE A 209 -5.17 -3.18 -7.25
CA ILE A 209 -5.94 -4.41 -7.05
C ILE A 209 -5.47 -5.64 -7.85
N ASN A 210 -4.87 -5.44 -8.99
CA ASN A 210 -4.32 -6.52 -9.82
C ASN A 210 -2.80 -6.48 -9.94
N VAL A 211 -2.14 -5.65 -9.15
CA VAL A 211 -0.69 -5.61 -9.09
C VAL A 211 -0.22 -6.65 -8.08
N LEU A 212 0.71 -7.49 -8.52
CA LEU A 212 1.36 -8.50 -7.70
C LEU A 212 2.73 -7.97 -7.27
N PHE A 213 2.86 -7.68 -6.00
CA PHE A 213 4.10 -7.24 -5.40
C PHE A 213 4.92 -8.43 -4.91
N PRO A 214 6.24 -8.52 -5.23
CA PRO A 214 7.11 -9.50 -4.62
C PRO A 214 7.09 -9.36 -3.10
N LEU A 215 7.03 -10.49 -2.39
CA LEU A 215 7.09 -10.55 -0.94
C LEU A 215 8.51 -10.98 -0.52
N ASN A 216 9.49 -10.12 -0.78
CA ASN A 216 10.84 -10.30 -0.32
C ASN A 216 11.58 -8.96 -0.21
N LYS A 217 12.68 -8.96 0.55
CA LYS A 217 13.45 -7.76 0.85
C LYS A 217 14.36 -7.31 -0.31
N SER A 218 14.79 -8.23 -1.19
CA SER A 218 15.88 -7.98 -2.15
C SER A 218 15.44 -7.33 -3.45
N ASP A 219 14.19 -7.56 -3.90
CA ASP A 219 13.75 -7.18 -5.25
C ASP A 219 12.75 -6.02 -5.26
N GLY A 220 12.77 -5.20 -4.21
CA GLY A 220 11.86 -4.08 -4.06
C GLY A 220 10.41 -4.53 -3.87
N GLY A 221 10.20 -5.70 -3.33
CA GLY A 221 8.94 -6.18 -2.81
C GLY A 221 8.46 -5.39 -1.61
N ILE A 222 7.28 -5.72 -1.13
CA ILE A 222 6.80 -5.26 0.17
C ILE A 222 7.81 -5.78 1.19
N GLU A 223 8.66 -4.89 1.67
CA GLU A 223 9.54 -5.19 2.78
C GLU A 223 8.65 -5.46 3.98
N VAL A 224 8.75 -6.66 4.55
CA VAL A 224 8.15 -6.91 5.85
C VAL A 224 8.87 -5.98 6.82
N ALA A 225 8.30 -4.81 7.04
CA ALA A 225 8.71 -3.98 8.15
C ALA A 225 8.71 -4.91 9.38
N LYS A 226 9.68 -4.77 10.28
CA LYS A 226 9.95 -5.70 11.40
C LYS A 226 8.74 -6.07 12.27
N ARG A 227 7.51 -5.72 11.86
CA ARG A 227 6.25 -5.97 12.56
C ARG A 227 5.10 -6.02 11.54
N GLY A 228 4.80 -7.21 11.02
CA GLY A 228 3.58 -7.48 10.26
C GLY A 228 2.47 -8.03 11.14
N PHE A 229 1.23 -7.84 10.75
CA PHE A 229 0.03 -8.34 11.45
C PHE A 229 -0.69 -9.36 10.58
N GLY A 230 -0.95 -10.51 11.12
CA GLY A 230 -1.81 -11.52 10.51
C GLY A 230 -3.01 -11.84 11.39
#